data_3baac4f3eb1cf87e07237c18f98c1bd2
#
_entry.id   3baac4f3eb1cf87e07237c18f98c1bd2
#
_cell.length_a   1.000
_cell.length_b   1.000
_cell.length_c   1.000
_cell.angle_alpha   90.00
_cell.angle_beta   90.00
_cell.angle_gamma   90.00
#
_symmetry.space_group_name_H-M   'P 1'
#
loop_
_entity.id
_entity.type
_entity.pdbx_description
1 polymer ?
#
loop_
_entity_poly.entity_id
_entity_poly.type
_entity_poly.pdbx_seq_one_letter_code
_entity_poly.pdbx_strand_id
1 'polypeptide(L)'
;PQTDNGAGGATPPVHPVQPQDAQPPKKKKKFNGKRVARSAVALVLAAAMGFAGGFVGAKYGGGSKVVIQQVERPASSDSSTDSTGNSISATSGTGLSTAQVAELVSPSVVVITTEQVVYSQWSWYGQSQVESGAGSGVIISSDGYILTCAHVVSGASNITVSIGDKDYPATLVGEDTTSDIAVVKVDATGLTPATVGNSDSLKVGESVMAVGNPLGELGGTVTSGIVSALNRSVSIQGSSSVNTMSLIQMDASVSPGNSGGGLFNMNGELVGIVNAKSSDSDAEGLGFAIPVNDAVKVAQELLENGYVTGRPYLGISYYAVTDAQTAAQLGVNAYGVYIVEVVKGGPADKAGLQAGDRIVSMDGSEVATQSDLGTLMQDHKAGDTIEMTVARGGQMQTVNVTLGEKGAENN
;
A
#
# COMPACT_ATOMS: atom_id res chain seq x y z
N PRO A 1 19.07 73.44 -5.42
CA PRO A 1 17.70 73.78 -5.78
C PRO A 1 16.77 72.61 -5.62
N GLN A 2 15.89 72.93 -4.81
CA GLN A 2 14.60 72.33 -4.51
C GLN A 2 13.81 71.93 -5.78
N THR A 3 13.03 70.86 -5.69
CA THR A 3 11.55 70.93 -5.78
C THR A 3 10.93 69.63 -5.28
N ASP A 4 10.21 69.86 -4.27
CA ASP A 4 9.07 69.20 -3.65
C ASP A 4 7.97 68.84 -4.70
N ASN A 5 7.37 67.69 -4.57
CA ASN A 5 5.97 67.45 -5.03
C ASN A 5 5.38 66.24 -4.29
N GLY A 6 4.54 66.57 -3.31
CA GLY A 6 3.64 65.64 -2.65
C GLY A 6 2.52 65.16 -3.61
N ALA A 7 2.15 63.91 -3.43
CA ALA A 7 0.93 63.34 -3.94
C ALA A 7 0.11 62.76 -2.78
N GLY A 8 -0.97 63.40 -2.45
CA GLY A 8 -1.93 63.00 -1.46
C GLY A 8 -2.67 61.73 -1.85
N GLY A 9 -2.67 60.78 -0.90
CA GLY A 9 -3.49 59.58 -1.00
C GLY A 9 -4.95 59.89 -0.60
N ALA A 10 -5.85 59.73 -1.50
CA ALA A 10 -7.28 59.78 -1.24
C ALA A 10 -7.77 58.46 -0.65
N THR A 11 -8.32 58.52 0.55
CA THR A 11 -9.05 57.43 1.21
C THR A 11 -10.40 57.25 0.51
N PRO A 12 -10.83 56.01 0.20
CA PRO A 12 -12.18 55.76 -0.37
C PRO A 12 -13.26 55.95 0.71
N PRO A 13 -14.46 56.35 0.33
CA PRO A 13 -15.55 56.66 1.25
C PRO A 13 -16.12 55.40 1.91
N VAL A 14 -16.29 55.50 3.24
CA VAL A 14 -16.91 54.47 4.07
C VAL A 14 -18.45 54.54 3.88
N HIS A 15 -19.06 53.49 3.35
CA HIS A 15 -20.52 53.37 3.33
C HIS A 15 -21.05 52.97 4.71
N PRO A 16 -22.15 53.56 5.17
CA PRO A 16 -22.76 53.20 6.45
C PRO A 16 -23.42 51.83 6.36
N VAL A 17 -23.06 50.94 7.30
CA VAL A 17 -23.68 49.63 7.48
C VAL A 17 -25.05 49.81 8.11
N GLN A 18 -26.10 49.37 7.44
CA GLN A 18 -27.45 49.30 8.01
C GLN A 18 -27.51 48.15 9.05
N PRO A 19 -28.28 48.33 10.13
CA PRO A 19 -28.47 47.24 11.10
C PRO A 19 -29.29 46.11 10.47
N GLN A 20 -28.74 44.89 10.51
CA GLN A 20 -29.50 43.68 10.16
C GLN A 20 -30.44 43.32 11.30
N ASP A 21 -31.71 43.16 10.96
CA ASP A 21 -32.74 42.69 11.86
C ASP A 21 -32.39 41.34 12.47
N ALA A 22 -32.44 41.27 13.81
CA ALA A 22 -32.22 40.05 14.58
C ALA A 22 -33.35 39.04 14.29
N GLN A 23 -32.99 37.90 13.69
CA GLN A 23 -33.91 36.77 13.58
C GLN A 23 -34.16 36.12 14.95
N PRO A 24 -35.41 35.70 15.24
CA PRO A 24 -35.75 35.07 16.51
C PRO A 24 -35.06 33.72 16.64
N PRO A 25 -34.71 33.27 17.87
CA PRO A 25 -33.94 32.04 18.11
C PRO A 25 -34.72 30.80 17.69
N LYS A 26 -34.13 30.00 16.80
CA LYS A 26 -34.67 28.69 16.39
C LYS A 26 -34.79 27.75 17.59
N LYS A 27 -35.97 27.23 17.85
CA LYS A 27 -36.25 26.24 18.90
C LYS A 27 -35.34 25.03 18.74
N LYS A 28 -34.52 24.71 19.75
CA LYS A 28 -33.71 23.51 19.82
C LYS A 28 -34.60 22.27 19.77
N LYS A 29 -34.49 21.47 18.70
CA LYS A 29 -35.12 20.14 18.63
C LYS A 29 -34.49 19.25 19.71
N LYS A 30 -35.30 18.70 20.61
CA LYS A 30 -34.86 17.71 21.60
C LYS A 30 -34.29 16.51 20.88
N PHE A 31 -33.02 16.22 21.13
CA PHE A 31 -32.28 15.09 20.57
C PHE A 31 -32.82 13.81 21.21
N ASN A 32 -33.35 12.90 20.40
CA ASN A 32 -33.94 11.66 20.88
C ASN A 32 -32.86 10.58 20.91
N GLY A 33 -32.08 10.50 22.00
CA GLY A 33 -30.93 9.62 22.17
C GLY A 33 -31.22 8.13 21.94
N LYS A 34 -32.47 7.70 22.09
CA LYS A 34 -32.87 6.30 21.83
C LYS A 34 -32.86 5.91 20.36
N ARG A 35 -33.01 6.87 19.42
CA ARG A 35 -32.90 6.59 17.97
C ARG A 35 -31.44 6.47 17.53
N VAL A 36 -30.54 7.31 18.05
CA VAL A 36 -29.11 7.27 17.73
C VAL A 36 -28.46 6.02 18.26
N ALA A 37 -28.81 5.60 19.51
CA ALA A 37 -28.30 4.36 20.08
C ALA A 37 -28.75 3.11 19.26
N ARG A 38 -29.97 3.10 18.71
CA ARG A 38 -30.45 2.00 17.87
C ARG A 38 -29.75 1.96 16.50
N SER A 39 -29.41 3.11 15.93
CA SER A 39 -28.69 3.18 14.66
C SER A 39 -27.21 2.79 14.83
N ALA A 40 -26.57 3.17 15.93
CA ALA A 40 -25.19 2.77 16.23
C ALA A 40 -25.07 1.26 16.48
N VAL A 41 -26.02 0.66 17.22
CA VAL A 41 -26.06 -0.79 17.44
C VAL A 41 -26.34 -1.55 16.14
N ALA A 42 -27.18 -1.03 15.24
CA ALA A 42 -27.43 -1.64 13.93
C ALA A 42 -26.20 -1.59 13.02
N LEU A 43 -25.43 -0.50 13.05
CA LEU A 43 -24.18 -0.37 12.28
C LEU A 43 -23.08 -1.32 12.78
N VAL A 44 -22.91 -1.46 14.10
CA VAL A 44 -21.96 -2.40 14.69
C VAL A 44 -22.34 -3.85 14.40
N LEU A 45 -23.63 -4.17 14.45
CA LEU A 45 -24.13 -5.51 14.09
C LEU A 45 -24.00 -5.79 12.59
N ALA A 46 -24.17 -4.80 11.71
CA ALA A 46 -23.96 -4.96 10.28
C ALA A 46 -22.48 -5.16 9.93
N ALA A 47 -21.57 -4.43 10.59
CA ALA A 47 -20.13 -4.62 10.44
C ALA A 47 -19.67 -5.99 10.96
N ALA A 48 -20.16 -6.42 12.13
CA ALA A 48 -19.84 -7.74 12.69
C ALA A 48 -20.38 -8.89 11.83
N MET A 49 -21.58 -8.75 11.25
CA MET A 49 -22.16 -9.75 10.34
C MET A 49 -21.47 -9.76 8.97
N GLY A 50 -21.00 -8.61 8.48
CA GLY A 50 -20.20 -8.52 7.25
C GLY A 50 -18.85 -9.23 7.40
N PHE A 51 -18.17 -9.02 8.53
CA PHE A 51 -16.88 -9.65 8.83
C PHE A 51 -17.02 -11.18 9.06
N ALA A 52 -18.03 -11.61 9.84
CA ALA A 52 -18.31 -13.03 10.06
C ALA A 52 -18.86 -13.72 8.80
N GLY A 53 -19.67 -13.03 7.98
CA GLY A 53 -20.23 -13.56 6.75
C GLY A 53 -19.19 -13.76 5.66
N GLY A 54 -18.23 -12.84 5.54
CA GLY A 54 -17.10 -12.95 4.60
C GLY A 54 -16.19 -14.12 4.94
N PHE A 55 -15.84 -14.27 6.22
CA PHE A 55 -14.98 -15.35 6.70
C PHE A 55 -15.62 -16.75 6.59
N VAL A 56 -16.91 -16.86 6.91
CA VAL A 56 -17.67 -18.11 6.76
C VAL A 56 -17.90 -18.44 5.29
N GLY A 57 -18.14 -17.44 4.43
CA GLY A 57 -18.26 -17.62 2.98
C GLY A 57 -16.98 -18.13 2.32
N ALA A 58 -15.81 -17.62 2.72
CA ALA A 58 -14.51 -18.09 2.23
C ALA A 58 -14.17 -19.52 2.70
N LYS A 59 -14.63 -19.90 3.88
CA LYS A 59 -14.32 -21.23 4.47
C LYS A 59 -15.30 -22.34 4.08
N TYR A 60 -16.53 -21.99 3.65
CA TYR A 60 -17.62 -22.96 3.33
C TYR A 60 -18.22 -22.81 1.93
N GLY A 61 -17.89 -21.74 1.20
CA GLY A 61 -18.19 -21.62 -0.22
C GLY A 61 -17.29 -22.55 -0.99
N GLY A 62 -17.82 -23.63 -1.56
CA GLY A 62 -17.08 -24.67 -2.28
C GLY A 62 -16.10 -24.07 -3.27
N GLY A 63 -14.81 -24.34 -3.04
CA GLY A 63 -13.67 -23.72 -3.68
C GLY A 63 -13.66 -23.80 -5.19
N SER A 64 -14.11 -22.76 -5.84
CA SER A 64 -13.63 -22.46 -7.18
C SER A 64 -12.17 -22.03 -7.00
N LYS A 65 -11.24 -22.89 -7.41
CA LYS A 65 -9.82 -22.51 -7.45
C LYS A 65 -9.72 -21.28 -8.35
N VAL A 66 -9.28 -20.16 -7.79
CA VAL A 66 -8.93 -18.98 -8.60
C VAL A 66 -7.75 -19.40 -9.47
N VAL A 67 -7.98 -19.58 -10.75
CA VAL A 67 -6.92 -19.90 -11.70
C VAL A 67 -6.40 -18.60 -12.26
N ILE A 68 -5.27 -18.15 -11.75
CA ILE A 68 -4.52 -17.06 -12.36
C ILE A 68 -3.88 -17.63 -13.62
N GLN A 69 -4.35 -17.18 -14.80
CA GLN A 69 -3.83 -17.65 -16.08
C GLN A 69 -2.46 -17.04 -16.34
N GLN A 70 -1.41 -17.80 -16.13
CA GLN A 70 -0.06 -17.44 -16.55
C GLN A 70 0.20 -17.99 -17.95
N VAL A 71 0.61 -17.13 -18.88
CA VAL A 71 0.98 -17.54 -20.22
C VAL A 71 2.46 -17.96 -20.24
N GLU A 72 2.71 -19.25 -20.43
CA GLU A 72 4.07 -19.72 -20.73
C GLU A 72 4.40 -19.33 -22.17
N ARG A 73 5.38 -18.43 -22.35
CA ARG A 73 5.93 -18.12 -23.66
C ARG A 73 6.67 -19.38 -24.16
N PRO A 74 6.34 -19.94 -25.33
CA PRO A 74 7.15 -20.99 -25.91
C PRO A 74 8.56 -20.45 -26.13
N ALA A 75 9.57 -21.17 -25.62
CA ALA A 75 10.97 -20.82 -25.82
C ALA A 75 11.19 -20.64 -27.33
N SER A 76 11.57 -19.45 -27.76
CA SER A 76 12.01 -19.21 -29.13
C SER A 76 13.19 -20.13 -29.41
N SER A 77 12.98 -21.09 -30.28
CA SER A 77 14.04 -21.97 -30.77
C SER A 77 14.96 -21.15 -31.66
N ASP A 78 15.96 -20.49 -31.05
CA ASP A 78 17.11 -19.98 -31.77
C ASP A 78 17.96 -21.17 -32.22
N SER A 79 17.82 -21.53 -33.47
CA SER A 79 18.80 -22.35 -34.17
C SER A 79 19.03 -21.76 -35.54
N SER A 80 20.00 -20.87 -35.67
CA SER A 80 20.90 -20.89 -36.84
C SER A 80 22.11 -20.01 -36.54
N THR A 81 23.20 -20.64 -36.15
CA THR A 81 24.56 -20.18 -36.40
C THR A 81 24.74 -19.93 -37.90
N ASP A 82 24.94 -18.70 -38.28
CA ASP A 82 25.86 -18.44 -39.43
C ASP A 82 26.62 -17.14 -39.20
N SER A 83 27.90 -17.29 -39.29
CA SER A 83 28.92 -16.26 -39.21
C SER A 83 28.94 -15.45 -40.51
N THR A 84 28.66 -14.15 -40.46
CA THR A 84 29.37 -13.07 -41.14
C THR A 84 28.51 -11.80 -41.18
N GLY A 85 29.07 -10.71 -40.64
CA GLY A 85 28.85 -9.37 -41.19
C GLY A 85 27.54 -8.68 -40.83
N ASN A 86 27.57 -7.94 -39.73
CA ASN A 86 26.94 -6.62 -39.56
C ASN A 86 25.72 -6.29 -40.44
N SER A 87 24.56 -6.77 -40.04
CA SER A 87 23.28 -6.22 -40.48
C SER A 87 22.31 -6.34 -39.30
N ILE A 88 22.05 -5.22 -38.66
CA ILE A 88 20.89 -5.12 -37.78
C ILE A 88 19.68 -5.19 -38.71
N SER A 89 19.22 -6.40 -39.03
CA SER A 89 17.89 -6.62 -39.61
C SER A 89 16.89 -6.27 -38.53
N ALA A 90 16.32 -5.07 -38.64
CA ALA A 90 15.07 -4.76 -37.98
C ALA A 90 14.04 -5.75 -38.51
N THR A 91 13.90 -6.90 -37.84
CA THR A 91 12.75 -7.79 -38.04
C THR A 91 11.56 -6.94 -37.65
N SER A 92 10.75 -6.61 -38.65
CA SER A 92 9.43 -6.01 -38.46
C SER A 92 8.59 -7.00 -37.66
N GLY A 93 8.79 -7.00 -36.33
CA GLY A 93 7.95 -7.72 -35.40
C GLY A 93 6.58 -7.07 -35.45
N THR A 94 5.57 -7.86 -35.70
CA THR A 94 4.14 -7.52 -35.60
C THR A 94 3.75 -7.31 -34.13
N GLY A 95 4.53 -6.52 -33.39
CA GLY A 95 4.17 -6.11 -32.03
C GLY A 95 3.02 -5.11 -32.09
N LEU A 96 2.18 -5.11 -31.07
CA LEU A 96 1.11 -4.13 -30.92
C LEU A 96 1.72 -2.73 -30.80
N SER A 97 1.04 -1.71 -31.35
CA SER A 97 1.40 -0.34 -31.07
C SER A 97 1.05 0.02 -29.61
N THR A 98 1.70 1.05 -29.07
CA THR A 98 1.41 1.54 -27.70
C THR A 98 -0.08 1.80 -27.48
N ALA A 99 -0.78 2.38 -28.48
CA ALA A 99 -2.21 2.62 -28.41
C ALA A 99 -3.03 1.33 -28.35
N GLN A 100 -2.64 0.31 -29.14
CA GLN A 100 -3.31 -1.00 -29.12
C GLN A 100 -3.09 -1.74 -27.80
N VAL A 101 -1.88 -1.66 -27.22
CA VAL A 101 -1.61 -2.23 -25.89
C VAL A 101 -2.46 -1.53 -24.86
N ALA A 102 -2.51 -0.19 -24.85
CA ALA A 102 -3.34 0.58 -23.94
C ALA A 102 -4.83 0.18 -24.01
N GLU A 103 -5.39 0.07 -25.22
CA GLU A 103 -6.78 -0.37 -25.44
C GLU A 103 -7.02 -1.78 -24.91
N LEU A 104 -6.06 -2.69 -25.13
CA LEU A 104 -6.15 -4.08 -24.71
C LEU A 104 -6.15 -4.24 -23.19
N VAL A 105 -5.28 -3.48 -22.48
CA VAL A 105 -5.02 -3.72 -21.04
C VAL A 105 -5.88 -2.85 -20.12
N SER A 106 -6.34 -1.66 -20.59
CA SER A 106 -7.12 -0.73 -19.76
C SER A 106 -8.37 -1.35 -19.12
N PRO A 107 -9.11 -2.26 -19.78
CA PRO A 107 -10.28 -2.89 -19.14
C PRO A 107 -9.95 -3.76 -17.93
N SER A 108 -8.69 -4.15 -17.75
CA SER A 108 -8.24 -4.94 -16.61
C SER A 108 -7.73 -4.08 -15.43
N VAL A 109 -7.64 -2.76 -15.59
CA VAL A 109 -7.14 -1.84 -14.56
C VAL A 109 -8.30 -1.02 -14.00
N VAL A 110 -8.39 -0.96 -12.67
CA VAL A 110 -9.49 -0.34 -11.94
C VAL A 110 -9.01 0.74 -10.98
N VAL A 111 -9.93 1.61 -10.57
CA VAL A 111 -9.71 2.57 -9.47
C VAL A 111 -10.04 1.91 -8.16
N ILE A 112 -9.23 2.17 -7.14
CA ILE A 112 -9.53 1.83 -5.75
C ILE A 112 -9.57 3.11 -4.95
N THR A 113 -10.69 3.39 -4.30
CA THR A 113 -10.84 4.48 -3.33
C THR A 113 -11.04 3.90 -1.95
N THR A 114 -10.39 4.50 -0.97
CA THR A 114 -10.44 4.05 0.42
C THR A 114 -10.82 5.19 1.33
N GLU A 115 -11.51 4.86 2.41
CA GLU A 115 -11.83 5.78 3.49
C GLU A 115 -11.24 5.23 4.78
N GLN A 116 -10.53 6.06 5.51
CA GLN A 116 -9.97 5.74 6.81
C GLN A 116 -10.51 6.70 7.87
N VAL A 117 -11.00 6.16 8.98
CA VAL A 117 -11.44 6.99 10.11
C VAL A 117 -10.25 7.25 11.02
N VAL A 118 -9.73 8.48 10.99
CA VAL A 118 -8.64 8.92 11.85
C VAL A 118 -9.19 9.61 13.08
N TYR A 119 -8.83 9.11 14.26
CA TYR A 119 -9.18 9.75 15.53
C TYR A 119 -8.09 10.75 15.91
N SER A 120 -8.42 12.05 15.94
CA SER A 120 -7.49 13.06 16.43
C SER A 120 -7.30 12.93 17.94
N GLN A 121 -6.11 12.58 18.40
CA GLN A 121 -5.76 12.51 19.83
C GLN A 121 -5.86 13.86 20.56
N TRP A 122 -5.96 14.97 19.82
CA TRP A 122 -6.03 16.35 20.37
C TRP A 122 -7.45 16.88 20.49
N SER A 123 -8.46 16.14 20.09
CA SER A 123 -9.85 16.60 20.18
C SER A 123 -10.49 16.14 21.47
N TRP A 124 -10.56 17.02 22.46
CA TRP A 124 -11.36 16.85 23.69
C TRP A 124 -12.84 16.52 23.41
N TYR A 125 -13.28 16.66 22.16
CA TYR A 125 -14.64 16.40 21.67
C TYR A 125 -14.77 15.18 20.76
N GLY A 126 -13.73 14.33 20.62
CA GLY A 126 -13.85 13.06 19.87
C GLY A 126 -14.28 13.26 18.41
N GLN A 127 -13.75 14.25 17.71
CA GLN A 127 -14.00 14.41 16.27
C GLN A 127 -13.13 13.40 15.51
N SER A 128 -13.79 12.44 14.87
CA SER A 128 -13.19 11.60 13.85
C SER A 128 -13.17 12.36 12.52
N GLN A 129 -12.05 12.33 11.84
CA GLN A 129 -11.94 12.78 10.44
C GLN A 129 -11.92 11.55 9.55
N VAL A 130 -12.57 11.65 8.40
CA VAL A 130 -12.48 10.63 7.34
C VAL A 130 -11.45 11.14 6.35
N GLU A 131 -10.35 10.40 6.24
CA GLU A 131 -9.35 10.61 5.20
C GLU A 131 -9.65 9.68 4.04
N SER A 132 -9.60 10.22 2.81
CA SER A 132 -9.81 9.44 1.60
C SER A 132 -8.48 9.22 0.90
N GLY A 133 -8.23 7.96 0.50
CA GLY A 133 -7.10 7.56 -0.32
C GLY A 133 -7.57 7.11 -1.70
N ALA A 134 -6.67 7.16 -2.67
CA ALA A 134 -6.91 6.62 -4.01
C ALA A 134 -5.69 5.87 -4.54
N GLY A 135 -5.96 4.80 -5.26
CA GLY A 135 -4.98 3.99 -5.95
C GLY A 135 -5.62 3.23 -7.11
N SER A 136 -4.89 2.29 -7.63
CA SER A 136 -5.30 1.44 -8.73
C SER A 136 -5.30 -0.03 -8.34
N GLY A 137 -5.93 -0.86 -9.16
CA GLY A 137 -5.88 -2.31 -9.02
C GLY A 137 -5.90 -2.99 -10.38
N VAL A 138 -5.48 -4.25 -10.42
CA VAL A 138 -5.49 -5.08 -11.62
C VAL A 138 -6.44 -6.26 -11.38
N ILE A 139 -7.44 -6.42 -12.23
CA ILE A 139 -8.35 -7.56 -12.19
C ILE A 139 -7.57 -8.83 -12.54
N ILE A 140 -7.57 -9.83 -11.65
CA ILE A 140 -6.89 -11.12 -11.83
C ILE A 140 -7.84 -12.29 -12.07
N SER A 141 -9.15 -12.07 -11.90
CA SER A 141 -10.16 -13.08 -12.19
C SER A 141 -11.47 -12.48 -12.69
N SER A 142 -12.20 -13.23 -13.50
CA SER A 142 -13.47 -12.77 -14.07
C SER A 142 -14.61 -12.67 -13.07
N ASP A 143 -14.45 -13.22 -11.88
CA ASP A 143 -15.40 -13.20 -10.77
C ASP A 143 -15.11 -12.12 -9.72
N GLY A 144 -14.10 -11.25 -9.94
CA GLY A 144 -13.92 -10.02 -9.16
C GLY A 144 -12.78 -10.01 -8.15
N TYR A 145 -11.78 -10.88 -8.26
CA TYR A 145 -10.53 -10.71 -7.51
C TYR A 145 -9.63 -9.67 -8.19
N ILE A 146 -9.07 -8.78 -7.39
CA ILE A 146 -8.29 -7.63 -7.83
C ILE A 146 -7.00 -7.57 -7.01
N LEU A 147 -5.88 -7.49 -7.70
CA LEU A 147 -4.54 -7.33 -7.13
C LEU A 147 -4.22 -5.84 -7.03
N THR A 148 -3.66 -5.41 -5.90
CA THR A 148 -3.25 -4.02 -5.66
C THR A 148 -2.07 -3.96 -4.69
N CYS A 149 -1.58 -2.76 -4.38
CA CYS A 149 -0.59 -2.56 -3.32
C CYS A 149 -1.26 -2.57 -1.94
N ALA A 150 -0.56 -3.15 -0.95
CA ALA A 150 -1.06 -3.18 0.43
C ALA A 150 -1.25 -1.76 0.99
N HIS A 151 -0.31 -0.83 0.73
CA HIS A 151 -0.43 0.54 1.21
C HIS A 151 -1.65 1.31 0.67
N VAL A 152 -2.27 0.85 -0.41
CA VAL A 152 -3.50 1.45 -0.96
C VAL A 152 -4.71 1.12 -0.09
N VAL A 153 -4.75 -0.08 0.50
CA VAL A 153 -5.94 -0.60 1.22
C VAL A 153 -5.72 -0.78 2.72
N SER A 154 -4.49 -0.72 3.19
CA SER A 154 -4.14 -0.97 4.59
C SER A 154 -4.79 0.05 5.52
N GLY A 155 -5.47 -0.45 6.57
CA GLY A 155 -6.17 0.38 7.54
C GLY A 155 -7.46 1.03 7.04
N ALA A 156 -7.89 0.75 5.80
CA ALA A 156 -9.13 1.29 5.25
C ALA A 156 -10.37 0.75 6.00
N SER A 157 -11.26 1.66 6.37
CA SER A 157 -12.57 1.30 6.95
C SER A 157 -13.56 0.90 5.85
N ASN A 158 -13.44 1.50 4.68
CA ASN A 158 -14.21 1.21 3.48
C ASN A 158 -13.31 1.16 2.27
N ILE A 159 -13.54 0.18 1.39
CA ILE A 159 -12.86 0.05 0.11
C ILE A 159 -13.93 0.04 -0.98
N THR A 160 -13.79 0.92 -1.96
CA THR A 160 -14.66 0.97 -3.14
C THR A 160 -13.81 0.80 -4.39
N VAL A 161 -14.27 -0.04 -5.30
CA VAL A 161 -13.62 -0.28 -6.59
C VAL A 161 -14.52 0.22 -7.70
N SER A 162 -14.03 1.14 -8.53
CA SER A 162 -14.74 1.63 -9.71
C SER A 162 -14.27 0.85 -10.94
N ILE A 163 -15.23 0.21 -11.63
CA ILE A 163 -15.02 -0.59 -12.85
C ILE A 163 -15.91 0.00 -13.96
N GLY A 164 -15.28 0.68 -14.92
CA GLY A 164 -16.04 1.52 -15.87
C GLY A 164 -16.82 2.60 -15.10
N ASP A 165 -18.13 2.70 -15.36
CA ASP A 165 -19.01 3.69 -14.73
C ASP A 165 -19.71 3.17 -13.45
N LYS A 166 -19.24 2.07 -12.87
CA LYS A 166 -19.89 1.44 -11.71
C LYS A 166 -18.94 1.31 -10.53
N ASP A 167 -19.46 1.65 -9.36
CA ASP A 167 -18.80 1.48 -8.08
C ASP A 167 -19.27 0.20 -7.39
N TYR A 168 -18.30 -0.55 -6.87
CA TYR A 168 -18.52 -1.80 -6.14
C TYR A 168 -17.87 -1.70 -4.76
N PRO A 169 -18.60 -1.97 -3.68
CA PRO A 169 -17.99 -2.21 -2.39
C PRO A 169 -17.05 -3.42 -2.49
N ALA A 170 -15.83 -3.27 -1.97
CA ALA A 170 -14.85 -4.33 -1.98
C ALA A 170 -14.54 -4.83 -0.57
N THR A 171 -14.19 -6.11 -0.47
CA THR A 171 -13.72 -6.75 0.76
C THR A 171 -12.25 -7.05 0.62
N LEU A 172 -11.45 -6.72 1.63
CA LEU A 172 -10.07 -7.13 1.72
C LEU A 172 -10.02 -8.65 1.94
N VAL A 173 -9.38 -9.38 1.03
CA VAL A 173 -9.16 -10.82 1.15
C VAL A 173 -7.94 -11.08 2.03
N GLY A 174 -6.87 -10.30 1.83
CA GLY A 174 -5.67 -10.32 2.61
C GLY A 174 -4.66 -9.29 2.09
N GLU A 175 -3.70 -8.94 2.95
CA GLU A 175 -2.60 -8.06 2.61
C GLU A 175 -1.28 -8.54 3.21
N ASP A 176 -0.18 -8.30 2.51
CA ASP A 176 1.17 -8.43 3.02
C ASP A 176 1.94 -7.13 2.89
N THR A 177 2.11 -6.43 3.99
CA THR A 177 2.81 -5.14 4.04
C THR A 177 4.32 -5.26 3.78
N THR A 178 4.88 -6.47 3.85
CA THR A 178 6.30 -6.72 3.58
C THR A 178 6.61 -6.71 2.09
N SER A 179 5.77 -7.36 1.29
CA SER A 179 5.85 -7.34 -0.17
C SER A 179 5.01 -6.22 -0.80
N ASP A 180 4.27 -5.47 0.00
CA ASP A 180 3.35 -4.41 -0.41
C ASP A 180 2.30 -4.89 -1.43
N ILE A 181 1.76 -6.09 -1.25
CA ILE A 181 0.72 -6.70 -2.08
C ILE A 181 -0.55 -6.93 -1.27
N ALA A 182 -1.69 -6.66 -1.87
CA ALA A 182 -3.01 -6.97 -1.33
C ALA A 182 -3.93 -7.54 -2.41
N VAL A 183 -4.90 -8.33 -1.97
CA VAL A 183 -6.00 -8.82 -2.80
C VAL A 183 -7.31 -8.33 -2.23
N VAL A 184 -8.14 -7.71 -3.08
CA VAL A 184 -9.51 -7.33 -2.74
C VAL A 184 -10.51 -8.08 -3.62
N LYS A 185 -11.74 -8.22 -3.15
CA LYS A 185 -12.83 -8.92 -3.83
C LYS A 185 -14.04 -8.00 -3.97
N VAL A 186 -14.57 -7.91 -5.18
CA VAL A 186 -15.84 -7.28 -5.49
C VAL A 186 -16.88 -8.33 -5.90
N ASP A 187 -18.14 -8.05 -5.64
CA ASP A 187 -19.25 -8.90 -6.13
C ASP A 187 -19.65 -8.49 -7.55
N ALA A 188 -18.81 -8.90 -8.50
CA ALA A 188 -19.00 -8.67 -9.93
C ALA A 188 -18.55 -9.89 -10.73
N THR A 189 -19.16 -10.11 -11.88
CA THR A 189 -18.85 -11.24 -12.77
C THR A 189 -18.71 -10.77 -14.22
N GLY A 190 -18.02 -11.57 -15.03
CA GLY A 190 -17.80 -11.24 -16.44
C GLY A 190 -16.77 -10.13 -16.64
N LEU A 191 -15.92 -9.91 -15.64
CA LEU A 191 -14.83 -8.94 -15.73
C LEU A 191 -13.74 -9.44 -16.68
N THR A 192 -12.91 -8.53 -17.18
CA THR A 192 -11.77 -8.82 -18.06
C THR A 192 -10.49 -8.89 -17.24
N PRO A 193 -9.96 -10.09 -16.91
CA PRO A 193 -8.71 -10.21 -16.17
C PRO A 193 -7.51 -9.83 -17.04
N ALA A 194 -6.46 -9.30 -16.43
CA ALA A 194 -5.17 -9.13 -17.07
C ALA A 194 -4.56 -10.50 -17.43
N THR A 195 -3.89 -10.55 -18.57
CA THR A 195 -3.05 -11.70 -18.93
C THR A 195 -1.74 -11.59 -18.17
N VAL A 196 -1.46 -12.54 -17.30
CA VAL A 196 -0.22 -12.55 -16.50
C VAL A 196 0.95 -13.06 -17.34
N GLY A 197 1.98 -12.24 -17.47
CA GLY A 197 3.23 -12.57 -18.13
C GLY A 197 4.25 -13.18 -17.18
N ASN A 198 5.55 -13.04 -17.54
CA ASN A 198 6.66 -13.54 -16.75
C ASN A 198 7.70 -12.43 -16.54
N SER A 199 7.79 -11.93 -15.31
CA SER A 199 8.76 -10.87 -14.96
C SER A 199 10.21 -11.31 -15.01
N ASP A 200 10.50 -12.62 -14.83
CA ASP A 200 11.87 -13.15 -14.89
C ASP A 200 12.44 -13.14 -16.31
N SER A 201 11.59 -13.03 -17.32
CA SER A 201 12.00 -12.95 -18.73
C SER A 201 12.32 -11.54 -19.21
N LEU A 202 12.04 -10.51 -18.40
CA LEU A 202 12.29 -9.12 -18.73
C LEU A 202 13.78 -8.83 -18.90
N LYS A 203 14.08 -7.88 -19.79
CA LYS A 203 15.44 -7.38 -20.02
C LYS A 203 15.47 -5.87 -19.91
N VAL A 204 16.58 -5.34 -19.41
CA VAL A 204 16.82 -3.89 -19.42
C VAL A 204 16.78 -3.38 -20.86
N GLY A 205 16.05 -2.29 -21.07
CA GLY A 205 15.80 -1.68 -22.39
C GLY A 205 14.50 -2.16 -23.05
N GLU A 206 13.80 -3.18 -22.52
CA GLU A 206 12.48 -3.56 -23.04
C GLU A 206 11.44 -2.48 -22.77
N SER A 207 10.61 -2.21 -23.78
CA SER A 207 9.50 -1.25 -23.65
C SER A 207 8.41 -1.79 -22.74
N VAL A 208 7.95 -0.94 -21.84
CA VAL A 208 6.89 -1.23 -20.89
C VAL A 208 5.88 -0.08 -20.80
N MET A 209 4.69 -0.40 -20.32
CA MET A 209 3.59 0.54 -20.16
C MET A 209 3.03 0.42 -18.75
N ALA A 210 3.06 1.52 -18.00
CA ALA A 210 2.39 1.61 -16.71
C ALA A 210 0.97 2.14 -16.93
N VAL A 211 -0.02 1.43 -16.39
CA VAL A 211 -1.45 1.77 -16.47
C VAL A 211 -2.00 1.85 -15.06
N GLY A 212 -2.55 3.00 -14.72
CA GLY A 212 -3.20 3.26 -13.46
C GLY A 212 -4.35 4.25 -13.66
N ASN A 213 -5.04 4.55 -12.58
CA ASN A 213 -6.11 5.54 -12.65
C ASN A 213 -5.96 6.56 -11.50
N PRO A 214 -4.99 7.49 -11.63
CA PRO A 214 -4.76 8.50 -10.62
C PRO A 214 -6.00 9.40 -10.50
N LEU A 215 -6.39 9.67 -9.26
CA LEU A 215 -7.49 10.57 -8.88
C LEU A 215 -8.91 10.08 -9.17
N GLY A 216 -9.12 8.88 -9.71
CA GLY A 216 -10.46 8.35 -9.96
C GLY A 216 -11.27 9.06 -11.05
N GLU A 217 -10.79 10.20 -11.52
CA GLU A 217 -11.52 11.09 -12.44
C GLU A 217 -11.02 11.05 -13.89
N LEU A 218 -9.83 10.49 -14.15
CA LEU A 218 -9.14 10.61 -15.44
C LEU A 218 -9.17 9.35 -16.32
N GLY A 219 -10.09 8.43 -16.09
CA GLY A 219 -10.37 7.33 -17.04
C GLY A 219 -9.11 6.57 -17.54
N GLY A 220 -8.23 6.15 -16.63
CA GLY A 220 -7.03 5.38 -16.96
C GLY A 220 -5.87 6.23 -17.50
N THR A 221 -4.87 6.50 -16.65
CA THR A 221 -3.62 7.13 -17.09
C THR A 221 -2.67 6.05 -17.61
N VAL A 222 -2.18 6.25 -18.82
CA VAL A 222 -1.20 5.39 -19.47
C VAL A 222 0.08 6.15 -19.66
N THR A 223 1.18 5.59 -19.13
CA THR A 223 2.53 6.11 -19.38
C THR A 223 3.40 5.01 -19.97
N SER A 224 4.34 5.33 -20.83
CA SER A 224 5.24 4.37 -21.44
C SER A 224 6.70 4.73 -21.20
N GLY A 225 7.53 3.72 -21.14
CA GLY A 225 8.96 3.84 -20.95
C GLY A 225 9.66 2.52 -21.23
N ILE A 226 10.82 2.32 -20.61
CA ILE A 226 11.60 1.09 -20.70
C ILE A 226 11.92 0.55 -19.30
N VAL A 227 12.25 -0.70 -19.22
CA VAL A 227 12.89 -1.30 -18.05
C VAL A 227 14.28 -0.70 -17.91
N SER A 228 14.52 0.10 -16.86
CA SER A 228 15.79 0.77 -16.59
C SER A 228 16.75 -0.12 -15.79
N ALA A 229 16.23 -0.92 -14.86
CA ALA A 229 16.98 -1.92 -14.10
C ALA A 229 16.06 -3.04 -13.60
N LEU A 230 16.64 -4.19 -13.31
CA LEU A 230 15.97 -5.33 -12.67
C LEU A 230 16.61 -5.60 -11.30
N ASN A 231 15.83 -6.20 -10.41
CA ASN A 231 16.28 -6.58 -9.06
C ASN A 231 16.86 -5.38 -8.27
N ARG A 232 16.27 -4.20 -8.44
CA ARG A 232 16.71 -3.01 -7.73
C ARG A 232 16.27 -3.09 -6.28
N SER A 233 17.24 -3.16 -5.36
CA SER A 233 16.98 -3.10 -3.92
C SER A 233 16.56 -1.67 -3.55
N VAL A 234 15.33 -1.49 -3.09
CA VAL A 234 14.75 -0.20 -2.72
C VAL A 234 14.21 -0.31 -1.31
N SER A 235 14.65 0.59 -0.43
CA SER A 235 14.11 0.68 0.93
C SER A 235 12.92 1.62 0.95
N ILE A 236 11.75 1.08 1.29
CA ILE A 236 10.49 1.81 1.34
C ILE A 236 10.13 2.07 2.79
N GLN A 237 9.98 3.35 3.15
CA GLN A 237 9.58 3.73 4.48
C GLN A 237 8.07 3.55 4.66
N GLY A 238 7.68 2.59 5.50
CA GLY A 238 6.31 2.43 5.99
C GLY A 238 6.04 3.33 7.20
N SER A 239 4.80 3.32 7.71
CA SER A 239 4.43 4.09 8.91
C SER A 239 5.13 3.59 10.18
N SER A 240 5.48 2.30 10.25
CA SER A 240 6.10 1.66 11.42
C SER A 240 7.23 0.68 11.06
N SER A 241 7.64 0.60 9.79
CA SER A 241 8.73 -0.28 9.35
C SER A 241 9.38 0.26 8.08
N VAL A 242 10.64 -0.08 7.86
CA VAL A 242 11.30 0.09 6.57
C VAL A 242 11.42 -1.29 5.95
N ASN A 243 10.85 -1.46 4.77
CA ASN A 243 10.92 -2.70 4.01
C ASN A 243 11.87 -2.53 2.84
N THR A 244 12.80 -3.44 2.67
CA THR A 244 13.67 -3.50 1.49
C THR A 244 13.05 -4.47 0.50
N MET A 245 12.76 -3.99 -0.70
CA MET A 245 12.11 -4.75 -1.76
C MET A 245 12.99 -4.81 -3.01
N SER A 246 12.94 -5.94 -3.72
CA SER A 246 13.57 -6.10 -5.03
C SER A 246 12.56 -5.72 -6.12
N LEU A 247 12.79 -4.60 -6.79
CA LEU A 247 11.82 -4.01 -7.73
C LEU A 247 12.36 -3.93 -9.15
N ILE A 248 11.45 -3.86 -10.11
CA ILE A 248 11.71 -3.43 -11.49
C ILE A 248 11.78 -1.91 -11.46
N GLN A 249 12.87 -1.33 -11.94
CA GLN A 249 13.00 0.12 -12.18
C GLN A 249 12.66 0.42 -13.63
N MET A 250 11.90 1.50 -13.85
CA MET A 250 11.48 1.97 -15.18
C MET A 250 11.53 3.51 -15.24
N ASP A 251 11.53 4.06 -16.44
CA ASP A 251 11.43 5.51 -16.69
C ASP A 251 10.01 5.95 -17.10
N ALA A 252 9.06 5.03 -17.18
CA ALA A 252 7.66 5.37 -17.31
C ALA A 252 7.22 6.21 -16.10
N SER A 253 6.58 7.34 -16.35
CA SER A 253 6.15 8.25 -15.27
C SER A 253 5.14 7.59 -14.33
N VAL A 254 5.43 7.64 -13.04
CA VAL A 254 4.58 7.12 -11.97
C VAL A 254 4.22 8.27 -11.03
N SER A 255 2.96 8.37 -10.67
CA SER A 255 2.42 9.40 -9.78
C SER A 255 1.53 8.76 -8.71
N PRO A 256 1.27 9.44 -7.58
CA PRO A 256 0.26 9.00 -6.61
C PRO A 256 -1.07 8.70 -7.31
N GLY A 257 -1.68 7.56 -6.98
CA GLY A 257 -2.85 7.00 -7.64
C GLY A 257 -2.53 5.92 -8.69
N ASN A 258 -1.31 5.85 -9.23
CA ASN A 258 -0.88 4.72 -10.07
C ASN A 258 -0.49 3.48 -9.25
N SER A 259 -0.25 3.63 -7.93
CA SER A 259 0.02 2.51 -7.02
C SER A 259 -1.04 1.43 -7.13
N GLY A 260 -0.60 0.18 -7.27
CA GLY A 260 -1.48 -0.97 -7.46
C GLY A 260 -1.94 -1.21 -8.90
N GLY A 261 -1.66 -0.28 -9.82
CA GLY A 261 -1.91 -0.45 -11.25
C GLY A 261 -0.93 -1.43 -11.90
N GLY A 262 -1.15 -1.74 -13.18
CA GLY A 262 -0.37 -2.73 -13.89
C GLY A 262 0.80 -2.13 -14.66
N LEU A 263 1.95 -2.83 -14.64
CA LEU A 263 3.04 -2.66 -15.59
C LEU A 263 2.91 -3.75 -16.65
N PHE A 264 2.76 -3.36 -17.91
CA PHE A 264 2.55 -4.29 -19.02
C PHE A 264 3.70 -4.22 -20.02
N ASN A 265 4.01 -5.38 -20.65
CA ASN A 265 4.91 -5.41 -21.80
C ASN A 265 4.15 -5.07 -23.09
N MET A 266 4.88 -5.00 -24.22
CA MET A 266 4.28 -4.66 -25.51
C MET A 266 3.45 -5.77 -26.15
N ASN A 267 3.27 -6.91 -25.48
CA ASN A 267 2.29 -7.95 -25.85
C ASN A 267 0.97 -7.82 -25.04
N GLY A 268 0.87 -6.81 -24.15
CA GLY A 268 -0.28 -6.65 -23.25
C GLY A 268 -0.27 -7.61 -22.06
N GLU A 269 0.88 -8.21 -21.73
CA GLU A 269 1.03 -9.11 -20.58
C GLU A 269 1.46 -8.30 -19.36
N LEU A 270 0.81 -8.56 -18.21
CA LEU A 270 1.15 -7.98 -16.91
C LEU A 270 2.51 -8.51 -16.44
N VAL A 271 3.49 -7.64 -16.26
CA VAL A 271 4.85 -8.00 -15.83
C VAL A 271 5.23 -7.39 -14.47
N GLY A 272 4.41 -6.51 -13.93
CA GLY A 272 4.62 -5.95 -12.58
C GLY A 272 3.40 -5.20 -12.05
N ILE A 273 3.42 -4.91 -10.76
CA ILE A 273 2.45 -4.04 -10.07
C ILE A 273 3.14 -2.72 -9.73
N VAL A 274 2.62 -1.62 -10.22
CA VAL A 274 3.20 -0.28 -10.06
C VAL A 274 3.23 0.10 -8.58
N ASN A 275 4.39 0.54 -8.09
CA ASN A 275 4.60 1.01 -6.74
C ASN A 275 5.05 2.47 -6.73
N ALA A 276 4.11 3.41 -6.63
CA ALA A 276 4.40 4.84 -6.64
C ALA A 276 5.02 5.34 -5.30
N LYS A 277 4.88 4.56 -4.21
CA LYS A 277 5.46 4.90 -2.91
C LYS A 277 6.98 4.83 -2.90
N SER A 278 7.56 4.05 -3.81
CA SER A 278 9.02 3.90 -3.94
C SER A 278 9.68 5.02 -4.75
N SER A 279 8.88 5.89 -5.36
CA SER A 279 9.38 7.02 -6.15
C SER A 279 9.65 8.18 -5.20
N ASP A 280 10.92 8.59 -5.09
CA ASP A 280 11.29 9.82 -4.37
C ASP A 280 10.70 11.00 -5.14
N SER A 281 9.94 11.88 -4.47
CA SER A 281 9.25 13.01 -5.11
C SER A 281 10.19 13.98 -5.85
N ASP A 282 11.48 13.91 -5.56
CA ASP A 282 12.51 14.79 -6.13
C ASP A 282 13.30 14.14 -7.28
N ALA A 283 13.04 12.85 -7.61
CA ALA A 283 13.76 12.12 -8.64
C ALA A 283 12.86 11.87 -9.86
N GLU A 284 12.85 12.82 -10.79
CA GLU A 284 12.15 12.64 -12.07
C GLU A 284 12.71 11.45 -12.87
N GLY A 285 11.81 10.64 -13.46
CA GLY A 285 12.20 9.51 -14.30
C GLY A 285 12.57 8.23 -13.55
N LEU A 286 12.27 8.13 -12.25
CA LEU A 286 12.41 6.91 -11.47
C LEU A 286 11.03 6.35 -11.10
N GLY A 287 10.60 5.34 -11.84
CA GLY A 287 9.41 4.54 -11.52
C GLY A 287 9.80 3.15 -11.04
N PHE A 288 8.99 2.54 -10.19
CA PHE A 288 9.22 1.21 -9.67
C PHE A 288 7.96 0.33 -9.77
N ALA A 289 8.17 -0.97 -9.95
CA ALA A 289 7.09 -1.96 -9.93
C ALA A 289 7.55 -3.23 -9.22
N ILE A 290 6.62 -3.88 -8.52
CA ILE A 290 6.80 -5.20 -7.91
C ILE A 290 6.74 -6.23 -9.05
N PRO A 291 7.73 -7.14 -9.19
CA PRO A 291 7.70 -8.17 -10.22
C PRO A 291 6.42 -9.01 -10.14
N VAL A 292 5.77 -9.29 -11.28
CA VAL A 292 4.50 -10.02 -11.26
C VAL A 292 4.64 -11.43 -10.72
N ASN A 293 5.76 -12.12 -10.95
CA ASN A 293 5.98 -13.46 -10.43
C ASN A 293 5.95 -13.50 -8.89
N ASP A 294 6.50 -12.46 -8.25
CA ASP A 294 6.46 -12.33 -6.79
C ASP A 294 5.07 -11.92 -6.30
N ALA A 295 4.43 -10.96 -7.00
CA ALA A 295 3.08 -10.53 -6.67
C ALA A 295 2.05 -11.68 -6.75
N VAL A 296 2.15 -12.55 -7.76
CA VAL A 296 1.26 -13.72 -7.94
C VAL A 296 1.48 -14.76 -6.84
N LYS A 297 2.72 -15.03 -6.44
CA LYS A 297 3.01 -15.96 -5.31
C LYS A 297 2.36 -15.47 -4.02
N VAL A 298 2.54 -14.19 -3.71
CA VAL A 298 1.91 -13.56 -2.54
C VAL A 298 0.39 -13.60 -2.65
N ALA A 299 -0.18 -13.23 -3.80
CA ALA A 299 -1.61 -13.26 -4.02
C ALA A 299 -2.22 -14.66 -3.83
N GLN A 300 -1.53 -15.71 -4.26
CA GLN A 300 -1.98 -17.09 -4.05
C GLN A 300 -2.08 -17.44 -2.57
N GLU A 301 -1.07 -17.09 -1.76
CA GLU A 301 -1.11 -17.33 -0.32
C GLU A 301 -2.19 -16.49 0.37
N LEU A 302 -2.39 -15.24 -0.05
CA LEU A 302 -3.48 -14.40 0.46
C LEU A 302 -4.86 -14.97 0.12
N LEU A 303 -5.03 -15.57 -1.07
CA LEU A 303 -6.28 -16.22 -1.48
C LEU A 303 -6.54 -17.51 -0.70
N GLU A 304 -5.50 -18.29 -0.39
CA GLU A 304 -5.61 -19.59 0.29
C GLU A 304 -5.74 -19.44 1.81
N ASN A 305 -4.96 -18.55 2.41
CA ASN A 305 -4.80 -18.45 3.86
C ASN A 305 -5.33 -17.13 4.45
N GLY A 306 -5.50 -16.09 3.63
CA GLY A 306 -5.76 -14.72 4.09
C GLY A 306 -4.50 -13.95 4.49
N TYR A 307 -3.35 -14.59 4.57
CA TYR A 307 -2.04 -14.02 4.90
C TYR A 307 -0.91 -14.82 4.24
N VAL A 308 0.30 -14.27 4.21
CA VAL A 308 1.50 -14.94 3.70
C VAL A 308 2.14 -15.76 4.82
N THR A 309 2.26 -17.07 4.57
CA THR A 309 2.80 -18.02 5.55
C THR A 309 4.31 -17.83 5.78
N GLY A 310 4.79 -18.19 6.98
CA GLY A 310 6.21 -18.14 7.33
C GLY A 310 6.77 -16.73 7.59
N ARG A 311 5.97 -15.67 7.48
CA ARG A 311 6.41 -14.31 7.81
C ARG A 311 6.68 -14.18 9.31
N PRO A 312 7.91 -13.76 9.71
CA PRO A 312 8.24 -13.61 11.12
C PRO A 312 7.43 -12.48 11.75
N TYR A 313 6.97 -12.71 12.96
CA TYR A 313 6.19 -11.76 13.73
C TYR A 313 6.71 -11.63 15.14
N LEU A 314 7.05 -10.41 15.54
CA LEU A 314 7.55 -10.10 16.88
C LEU A 314 6.43 -9.72 17.87
N GLY A 315 5.36 -9.12 17.38
CA GLY A 315 4.20 -8.71 18.21
C GLY A 315 4.45 -7.44 18.99
N ILE A 316 5.07 -6.42 18.36
CA ILE A 316 5.28 -5.10 18.94
C ILE A 316 4.89 -4.00 17.97
N SER A 317 4.45 -2.87 18.53
CA SER A 317 4.48 -1.56 17.86
C SER A 317 5.68 -0.79 18.41
N TYR A 318 6.44 -0.14 17.56
CA TYR A 318 7.65 0.57 17.96
C TYR A 318 7.79 1.92 17.28
N TYR A 319 8.60 2.79 17.86
CA TYR A 319 8.87 4.12 17.36
C TYR A 319 10.37 4.43 17.44
N ALA A 320 10.94 5.04 16.39
CA ALA A 320 12.33 5.46 16.41
C ALA A 320 12.44 6.91 16.91
N VAL A 321 13.25 7.10 17.94
CA VAL A 321 13.63 8.40 18.44
C VAL A 321 14.95 8.80 17.80
N THR A 322 14.89 9.75 16.86
CA THR A 322 16.05 10.18 16.06
C THR A 322 16.49 11.60 16.33
N ASP A 323 15.71 12.38 17.09
CA ASP A 323 15.96 13.78 17.36
C ASP A 323 15.64 14.16 18.82
N ALA A 324 16.22 15.29 19.26
CA ALA A 324 16.11 15.76 20.64
C ALA A 324 14.68 16.23 21.02
N GLN A 325 13.90 16.69 20.05
CA GLN A 325 12.52 17.14 20.31
C GLN A 325 11.63 15.94 20.61
N THR A 326 11.71 14.91 19.81
CA THR A 326 10.99 13.64 20.02
C THR A 326 11.42 12.97 21.32
N ALA A 327 12.75 12.96 21.63
CA ALA A 327 13.25 12.43 22.89
C ALA A 327 12.65 13.16 24.10
N ALA A 328 12.58 14.49 24.03
CA ALA A 328 12.00 15.31 25.09
C ALA A 328 10.49 15.10 25.25
N GLN A 329 9.76 14.94 24.15
CA GLN A 329 8.30 14.66 24.16
C GLN A 329 7.98 13.31 24.80
N LEU A 330 8.78 12.29 24.53
CA LEU A 330 8.61 10.93 25.07
C LEU A 330 9.29 10.76 26.45
N GLY A 331 10.02 11.75 26.93
CA GLY A 331 10.73 11.69 28.22
C GLY A 331 11.87 10.68 28.27
N VAL A 332 12.51 10.40 27.11
CA VAL A 332 13.61 9.45 27.00
C VAL A 332 14.96 10.17 26.84
N ASN A 333 16.04 9.53 27.27
CA ASN A 333 17.38 10.14 27.33
C ASN A 333 18.34 9.62 26.24
N ALA A 334 17.89 8.71 25.38
CA ALA A 334 18.73 8.12 24.35
C ALA A 334 17.95 7.99 23.04
N TYR A 335 18.64 8.11 21.93
CA TYR A 335 18.10 7.80 20.61
C TYR A 335 18.03 6.29 20.39
N GLY A 336 17.20 5.84 19.46
CA GLY A 336 17.03 4.44 19.10
C GLY A 336 15.57 4.04 18.96
N VAL A 337 15.33 2.74 18.85
CA VAL A 337 14.00 2.15 18.62
C VAL A 337 13.37 1.76 19.96
N TYR A 338 12.22 2.33 20.27
CA TYR A 338 11.47 2.08 21.50
C TYR A 338 10.20 1.28 21.23
N ILE A 339 9.94 0.27 22.05
CA ILE A 339 8.68 -0.46 22.04
C ILE A 339 7.59 0.46 22.61
N VAL A 340 6.55 0.71 21.83
CA VAL A 340 5.39 1.53 22.23
C VAL A 340 4.29 0.64 22.79
N GLU A 341 4.07 -0.51 22.15
CA GLU A 341 3.04 -1.47 22.53
C GLU A 341 3.54 -2.90 22.31
N VAL A 342 3.11 -3.81 23.17
CA VAL A 342 3.34 -5.25 23.03
C VAL A 342 1.98 -5.93 22.90
N VAL A 343 1.82 -6.72 21.86
CA VAL A 343 0.58 -7.48 21.61
C VAL A 343 0.44 -8.57 22.67
N LYS A 344 -0.65 -8.49 23.44
CA LYS A 344 -0.91 -9.42 24.54
C LYS A 344 -1.03 -10.86 24.02
N GLY A 345 -0.28 -11.77 24.63
CA GLY A 345 -0.20 -13.16 24.21
C GLY A 345 0.69 -13.43 22.99
N GLY A 346 1.22 -12.36 22.38
CA GLY A 346 2.16 -12.47 21.26
C GLY A 346 3.55 -12.92 21.67
N PRO A 347 4.48 -13.07 20.71
CA PRO A 347 5.86 -13.50 20.93
C PRO A 347 6.61 -12.63 21.93
N ALA A 348 6.57 -11.32 21.73
CA ALA A 348 7.24 -10.35 22.60
C ALA A 348 6.70 -10.36 24.05
N ASP A 349 5.37 -10.47 24.22
CA ASP A 349 4.73 -10.58 25.54
C ASP A 349 5.17 -11.85 26.27
N LYS A 350 5.18 -12.97 25.56
CA LYS A 350 5.65 -14.26 26.11
C LYS A 350 7.12 -14.24 26.51
N ALA A 351 7.94 -13.47 25.79
CA ALA A 351 9.35 -13.27 26.10
C ALA A 351 9.59 -12.24 27.22
N GLY A 352 8.55 -11.49 27.63
CA GLY A 352 8.64 -10.50 28.70
C GLY A 352 9.12 -9.12 28.25
N LEU A 353 9.08 -8.82 26.95
CA LEU A 353 9.27 -7.46 26.44
C LEU A 353 8.12 -6.56 26.89
N GLN A 354 8.38 -5.25 27.05
CA GLN A 354 7.42 -4.29 27.58
C GLN A 354 7.47 -2.97 26.81
N ALA A 355 6.35 -2.25 26.84
CA ALA A 355 6.33 -0.86 26.40
C ALA A 355 7.34 -0.03 27.20
N GLY A 356 8.09 0.84 26.49
CA GLY A 356 9.18 1.63 27.05
C GLY A 356 10.56 0.98 26.96
N ASP A 357 10.68 -0.30 26.55
CA ASP A 357 11.96 -0.92 26.26
C ASP A 357 12.60 -0.27 25.04
N ARG A 358 13.86 0.13 25.14
CA ARG A 358 14.67 0.51 23.97
C ARG A 358 15.40 -0.73 23.44
N ILE A 359 15.12 -1.11 22.19
CA ILE A 359 15.83 -2.18 21.50
C ILE A 359 17.26 -1.72 21.25
N VAL A 360 18.24 -2.52 21.64
CA VAL A 360 19.66 -2.21 21.50
C VAL A 360 20.31 -3.08 20.44
N SER A 361 20.04 -4.39 20.46
CA SER A 361 20.53 -5.32 19.47
C SER A 361 19.58 -6.50 19.28
N MET A 362 19.70 -7.14 18.12
CA MET A 362 19.04 -8.38 17.77
C MET A 362 20.08 -9.32 17.17
N ASP A 363 20.24 -10.52 17.75
CA ASP A 363 21.27 -11.52 17.42
C ASP A 363 22.69 -10.93 17.34
N GLY A 364 23.00 -10.04 18.29
CA GLY A 364 24.28 -9.34 18.38
C GLY A 364 24.48 -8.17 17.42
N SER A 365 23.55 -7.95 16.47
CA SER A 365 23.58 -6.81 15.55
C SER A 365 22.86 -5.61 16.16
N GLU A 366 23.48 -4.43 16.08
CA GLU A 366 22.93 -3.20 16.63
C GLU A 366 21.62 -2.79 15.92
N VAL A 367 20.65 -2.31 16.70
CA VAL A 367 19.36 -1.75 16.23
C VAL A 367 19.32 -0.27 16.61
N ALA A 368 19.82 0.59 15.74
CA ALA A 368 19.78 2.05 15.90
C ALA A 368 18.53 2.68 15.27
N THR A 369 18.05 2.10 14.20
CA THR A 369 16.94 2.61 13.37
C THR A 369 15.84 1.57 13.17
N GLN A 370 14.68 2.02 12.69
CA GLN A 370 13.60 1.12 12.25
C GLN A 370 14.03 0.22 11.10
N SER A 371 14.87 0.76 10.20
CA SER A 371 15.42 0.00 9.06
C SER A 371 16.27 -1.18 9.51
N ASP A 372 17.08 -0.99 10.56
CA ASP A 372 17.92 -2.08 11.09
C ASP A 372 17.06 -3.24 11.60
N LEU A 373 16.04 -2.93 12.42
CA LEU A 373 15.11 -3.93 12.92
C LEU A 373 14.37 -4.65 11.78
N GLY A 374 13.86 -3.88 10.79
CA GLY A 374 13.18 -4.43 9.62
C GLY A 374 14.08 -5.36 8.80
N THR A 375 15.32 -4.95 8.56
CA THR A 375 16.31 -5.76 7.81
C THR A 375 16.65 -7.04 8.54
N LEU A 376 16.96 -6.95 9.84
CA LEU A 376 17.28 -8.13 10.65
C LEU A 376 16.11 -9.12 10.72
N MET A 377 14.87 -8.62 10.81
CA MET A 377 13.70 -9.49 10.80
C MET A 377 13.49 -10.25 9.48
N GLN A 378 13.98 -9.73 8.34
CA GLN A 378 13.84 -10.40 7.04
C GLN A 378 14.71 -11.66 6.92
N ASP A 379 15.77 -11.77 7.72
CA ASP A 379 16.66 -12.93 7.74
C ASP A 379 16.08 -14.12 8.51
N HIS A 380 14.93 -13.94 9.18
CA HIS A 380 14.29 -14.93 10.02
C HIS A 380 12.96 -15.42 9.44
N LYS A 381 12.45 -16.50 10.05
CA LYS A 381 11.15 -17.12 9.74
C LYS A 381 10.32 -17.26 11.00
N ALA A 382 9.02 -17.45 10.83
CA ALA A 382 8.15 -17.86 11.92
C ALA A 382 8.68 -19.15 12.59
N GLY A 383 8.71 -19.15 13.93
CA GLY A 383 9.28 -20.23 14.73
C GLY A 383 10.76 -20.09 15.09
N ASP A 384 11.51 -19.22 14.45
CA ASP A 384 12.90 -18.94 14.83
C ASP A 384 12.96 -18.28 16.20
N THR A 385 14.02 -18.55 16.94
CA THR A 385 14.27 -17.89 18.23
C THR A 385 15.42 -16.92 18.06
N ILE A 386 15.16 -15.63 18.33
CA ILE A 386 16.11 -14.53 18.27
C ILE A 386 16.52 -14.09 19.66
N GLU A 387 17.75 -13.62 19.81
CA GLU A 387 18.23 -12.98 21.02
C GLU A 387 18.06 -11.46 20.90
N MET A 388 17.27 -10.86 21.80
CA MET A 388 17.10 -9.41 21.84
C MET A 388 17.70 -8.82 23.10
N THR A 389 18.57 -7.82 22.94
CA THR A 389 19.03 -6.99 24.06
C THR A 389 18.24 -5.69 24.08
N VAL A 390 17.62 -5.39 25.21
CA VAL A 390 16.86 -4.16 25.44
C VAL A 390 17.38 -3.39 26.64
N ALA A 391 17.24 -2.07 26.61
CA ALA A 391 17.48 -1.21 27.76
C ALA A 391 16.14 -0.85 28.42
N ARG A 392 15.96 -1.29 29.67
CA ARG A 392 14.78 -1.04 30.51
C ARG A 392 15.20 -0.40 31.82
N GLY A 393 14.68 0.80 32.12
CA GLY A 393 15.01 1.51 33.37
C GLY A 393 16.50 1.77 33.57
N GLY A 394 17.28 1.94 32.50
CA GLY A 394 18.72 2.15 32.52
C GLY A 394 19.56 0.87 32.65
N GLN A 395 18.94 -0.31 32.67
CA GLN A 395 19.62 -1.60 32.73
C GLN A 395 19.46 -2.35 31.40
N MET A 396 20.53 -3.04 30.98
CA MET A 396 20.49 -3.94 29.83
C MET A 396 19.90 -5.29 30.24
N GLN A 397 18.97 -5.80 29.43
CA GLN A 397 18.35 -7.10 29.60
C GLN A 397 18.39 -7.82 28.27
N THR A 398 18.79 -9.10 28.30
CA THR A 398 18.76 -9.98 27.14
C THR A 398 17.63 -10.97 27.29
N VAL A 399 16.79 -11.09 26.28
CA VAL A 399 15.64 -11.99 26.23
C VAL A 399 15.66 -12.79 24.93
N ASN A 400 15.26 -14.05 25.00
CA ASN A 400 15.05 -14.88 23.82
C ASN A 400 13.58 -14.80 23.41
N VAL A 401 13.32 -14.44 22.16
CA VAL A 401 11.98 -14.33 21.60
C VAL A 401 11.82 -15.37 20.51
N THR A 402 10.86 -16.29 20.68
CA THR A 402 10.45 -17.18 19.60
C THR A 402 9.43 -16.46 18.74
N LEU A 403 9.80 -16.18 17.48
CA LEU A 403 8.96 -15.44 16.53
C LEU A 403 7.67 -16.19 16.20
N GLY A 404 6.57 -15.49 16.18
CA GLY A 404 5.29 -15.98 15.69
C GLY A 404 5.18 -15.88 14.18
N GLU A 405 4.00 -16.21 13.67
CA GLU A 405 3.65 -16.06 12.27
C GLU A 405 2.72 -14.87 12.09
N LYS A 406 3.10 -13.94 11.21
CA LYS A 406 2.29 -12.74 10.94
C LYS A 406 1.00 -13.14 10.23
N GLY A 407 -0.14 -12.76 10.81
CA GLY A 407 -1.46 -13.09 10.27
C GLY A 407 -2.12 -14.32 10.89
N ALA A 408 -1.38 -15.22 11.53
CA ALA A 408 -1.96 -16.38 12.23
C ALA A 408 -2.70 -16.00 13.54
N GLU A 409 -2.52 -14.79 14.04
CA GLU A 409 -3.02 -14.32 15.34
C GLU A 409 -4.47 -13.86 15.31
N ASN A 410 -5.04 -13.68 14.14
CA ASN A 410 -6.43 -13.26 13.95
C ASN A 410 -7.40 -14.45 13.75
N ASN A 411 -6.92 -15.69 13.96
CA ASN A 411 -7.71 -16.92 13.84
C ASN A 411 -8.07 -17.51 15.20
#